data_a92c5613baf22a87a0751eedfed1fee6
#
_entry.id   a92c5613baf22a87a0751eedfed1fee6
#
_cell.length_a   1.000
_cell.length_b   1.000
_cell.length_c   1.000
_cell.angle_alpha   90.00
_cell.angle_beta   90.00
_cell.angle_gamma   90.00
#
_symmetry.space_group_name_H-M   'P 1'
#
loop_
_entity.id
_entity.type
_entity.pdbx_description
1 polymer ?
#
loop_
_entity_poly.entity_id
_entity_poly.type
_entity_poly.pdbx_seq_one_letter_code
_entity_poly.pdbx_strand_id
1 'polypeptide(L)'
;MAAAAIKSMAENTTRNKVFTARMWFGKNNHTNLTKTAYGLSQGWKELSAMNSGCKSPIVVIGSSPTALTYLIDILENAKDLPSLIIGMPVGFIGVENSKNKLISTDLPRIVLNSTRGGAAMAAAAVNALLRETI
;
A
#
# COMPACT_ATOMS: atom_id res chain seq x y z
N MET A 1 11.05 0.27 9.04
CA MET A 1 10.50 0.08 10.41
C MET A 1 9.15 -0.60 10.40
N ALA A 2 8.12 -0.02 9.79
CA ALA A 2 6.81 -0.66 9.69
C ALA A 2 6.84 -2.00 8.97
N ALA A 3 7.59 -2.09 7.87
CA ALA A 3 7.72 -3.32 7.10
C ALA A 3 8.31 -4.48 7.93
N ALA A 4 9.27 -4.21 8.79
CA ALA A 4 9.88 -5.23 9.63
C ALA A 4 8.88 -5.81 10.64
N ALA A 5 8.08 -4.94 11.28
CA ALA A 5 7.06 -5.36 12.23
C ALA A 5 5.97 -6.20 11.56
N ILE A 6 5.51 -5.79 10.38
CA ILE A 6 4.53 -6.52 9.59
C ILE A 6 5.11 -7.87 9.15
N LYS A 7 6.33 -7.84 8.64
CA LYS A 7 6.99 -9.03 8.11
C LYS A 7 7.12 -10.13 9.15
N SER A 8 7.55 -9.76 10.36
CA SER A 8 7.70 -10.73 11.45
C SER A 8 6.39 -11.45 11.73
N MET A 9 5.28 -10.74 11.85
CA MET A 9 4.00 -11.37 12.11
C MET A 9 3.45 -12.11 10.89
N ALA A 10 3.51 -11.49 9.72
CA ALA A 10 2.91 -12.07 8.53
C ALA A 10 3.59 -13.37 8.10
N GLU A 11 4.91 -13.39 8.07
CA GLU A 11 5.65 -14.56 7.59
C GLU A 11 5.70 -15.68 8.62
N ASN A 12 5.76 -15.36 9.91
CA ASN A 12 5.90 -16.36 10.95
C ASN A 12 4.57 -17.00 11.39
N THR A 13 3.47 -16.26 11.30
CA THR A 13 2.19 -16.74 11.82
C THR A 13 1.16 -17.08 10.75
N THR A 14 1.15 -16.34 9.62
CA THR A 14 0.12 -16.49 8.60
C THR A 14 0.65 -16.97 7.25
N ARG A 15 1.95 -17.15 7.11
CA ARG A 15 2.62 -17.54 5.86
C ARG A 15 2.44 -16.52 4.71
N ASN A 16 2.07 -15.29 5.02
CA ASN A 16 2.02 -14.24 4.04
C ASN A 16 3.41 -13.67 3.79
N LYS A 17 3.70 -13.35 2.53
CA LYS A 17 4.95 -12.68 2.18
C LYS A 17 4.77 -11.17 2.20
N VAL A 18 5.79 -10.46 2.64
CA VAL A 18 5.79 -9.00 2.69
C VAL A 18 6.84 -8.47 1.72
N PHE A 19 6.38 -7.60 0.82
CA PHE A 19 7.23 -6.92 -0.14
C PHE A 19 7.23 -5.43 0.18
N THR A 20 8.37 -4.79 0.01
CA THR A 20 8.48 -3.35 0.21
C THR A 20 8.69 -2.65 -1.12
N ALA A 21 8.18 -1.43 -1.26
CA ALA A 21 8.36 -0.64 -2.46
C ALA A 21 9.85 -0.41 -2.81
N ARG A 22 10.70 -0.43 -1.79
CA ARG A 22 12.15 -0.29 -1.94
C ARG A 22 12.75 -1.36 -2.88
N MET A 23 12.17 -2.54 -2.94
CA MET A 23 12.63 -3.63 -3.81
C MET A 23 12.57 -3.25 -5.29
N TRP A 24 11.71 -2.29 -5.64
CA TRP A 24 11.51 -1.84 -7.01
C TRP A 24 12.00 -0.42 -7.25
N PHE A 25 12.82 0.13 -6.35
CA PHE A 25 13.47 1.42 -6.59
C PHE A 25 14.47 1.22 -7.73
N GLY A 26 14.06 1.54 -8.94
CA GLY A 26 14.88 1.34 -10.11
C GLY A 26 16.02 2.34 -10.20
N LYS A 27 17.03 2.00 -11.01
CA LYS A 27 18.18 2.85 -11.30
C LYS A 27 17.83 4.03 -12.21
N ASN A 28 16.68 3.99 -12.86
CA ASN A 28 16.24 4.99 -13.83
C ASN A 28 15.06 5.77 -13.31
N ASN A 29 15.34 6.95 -12.79
CA ASN A 29 14.32 7.94 -12.45
C ASN A 29 14.02 8.83 -13.66
N HIS A 30 13.54 8.25 -14.74
CA HIS A 30 13.10 9.03 -15.88
C HIS A 30 11.68 9.57 -15.71
N THR A 31 11.08 9.30 -14.57
CA THR A 31 9.72 9.76 -14.25
C THR A 31 9.78 10.87 -13.21
N ASN A 32 8.80 11.77 -13.26
CA ASN A 32 8.63 12.80 -12.25
C ASN A 32 8.06 12.27 -10.94
N LEU A 33 8.01 10.95 -10.79
CA LEU A 33 7.48 10.29 -9.61
C LEU A 33 8.51 10.20 -8.50
N THR A 34 8.04 10.22 -7.26
CA THR A 34 8.90 9.89 -6.12
C THR A 34 9.32 8.44 -6.20
N LYS A 35 10.44 8.10 -5.55
CA LYS A 35 10.91 6.72 -5.50
C LYS A 35 9.86 5.77 -4.92
N THR A 36 9.16 6.19 -3.89
CA THR A 36 8.11 5.38 -3.26
C THR A 36 6.94 5.13 -4.21
N ALA A 37 6.47 6.17 -4.90
CA ALA A 37 5.38 6.02 -5.86
C ALA A 37 5.77 5.10 -7.03
N TYR A 38 6.97 5.29 -7.55
CA TYR A 38 7.50 4.44 -8.62
C TYR A 38 7.62 2.99 -8.16
N GLY A 39 8.30 2.76 -7.02
CA GLY A 39 8.51 1.43 -6.50
C GLY A 39 7.21 0.70 -6.19
N LEU A 40 6.25 1.40 -5.60
CA LEU A 40 4.94 0.83 -5.31
C LEU A 40 4.20 0.42 -6.59
N SER A 41 4.22 1.28 -7.62
CA SER A 41 3.56 0.98 -8.88
C SER A 41 4.19 -0.21 -9.60
N GLN A 42 5.51 -0.29 -9.62
CA GLN A 42 6.19 -1.42 -10.23
C GLN A 42 5.93 -2.71 -9.46
N GLY A 43 5.98 -2.65 -8.14
CA GLY A 43 5.67 -3.78 -7.29
C GLY A 43 4.24 -4.29 -7.49
N TRP A 44 3.28 -3.39 -7.56
CA TRP A 44 1.90 -3.76 -7.84
C TRP A 44 1.75 -4.46 -9.19
N LYS A 45 2.35 -3.90 -10.25
CA LYS A 45 2.30 -4.51 -11.58
C LYS A 45 2.88 -5.92 -11.59
N GLU A 46 4.02 -6.10 -10.93
CA GLU A 46 4.69 -7.39 -10.89
C GLU A 46 3.91 -8.40 -10.05
N LEU A 47 3.48 -8.02 -8.85
CA LEU A 47 2.75 -8.92 -7.96
C LEU A 47 1.37 -9.28 -8.49
N SER A 48 0.66 -8.34 -9.10
CA SER A 48 -0.64 -8.62 -9.68
C SER A 48 -0.54 -9.54 -10.90
N ALA A 49 0.53 -9.43 -11.69
CA ALA A 49 0.76 -10.32 -12.83
C ALA A 49 1.08 -11.74 -12.39
N MET A 50 1.74 -11.92 -11.26
CA MET A 50 2.10 -13.24 -10.74
C MET A 50 0.95 -13.95 -10.02
N ASN A 51 -0.16 -13.27 -9.83
CA ASN A 51 -1.22 -13.70 -8.92
C ASN A 51 -2.29 -14.55 -9.62
N SER A 52 -1.88 -15.58 -10.35
CA SER A 52 -2.83 -16.48 -11.00
C SER A 52 -3.41 -17.46 -9.98
N GLY A 53 -4.70 -17.29 -9.64
CA GLY A 53 -5.42 -18.20 -8.76
C GLY A 53 -5.30 -17.91 -7.27
N CYS A 54 -4.55 -16.90 -6.88
CA CYS A 54 -4.45 -16.45 -5.49
C CYS A 54 -5.27 -15.17 -5.29
N LYS A 55 -5.54 -14.84 -4.02
CA LYS A 55 -6.18 -13.58 -3.69
C LYS A 55 -5.23 -12.41 -4.00
N SER A 56 -5.79 -11.30 -4.43
CA SER A 56 -5.00 -10.11 -4.71
C SER A 56 -4.28 -9.59 -3.48
N PRO A 57 -3.09 -9.00 -3.65
CA PRO A 57 -2.33 -8.46 -2.53
C PRO A 57 -3.06 -7.34 -1.78
N ILE A 58 -2.70 -7.17 -0.52
CA ILE A 58 -3.06 -6.01 0.26
C ILE A 58 -1.96 -4.96 0.08
N VAL A 59 -2.36 -3.74 -0.24
CA VAL A 59 -1.41 -2.63 -0.39
C VAL A 59 -1.45 -1.78 0.87
N VAL A 60 -0.27 -1.50 1.42
CA VAL A 60 -0.13 -0.72 2.65
C VAL A 60 0.69 0.52 2.35
N ILE A 61 0.10 1.69 2.61
CA ILE A 61 0.77 2.98 2.43
C ILE A 61 0.85 3.67 3.78
N GLY A 62 2.06 3.78 4.30
CA GLY A 62 2.30 4.28 5.65
C GLY A 62 2.70 5.74 5.74
N SER A 63 3.06 6.39 4.64
CA SER A 63 3.55 7.77 4.72
C SER A 63 3.29 8.61 3.47
N SER A 64 3.44 8.09 2.28
CA SER A 64 3.49 8.90 1.05
C SER A 64 2.11 9.17 0.44
N PRO A 65 1.63 10.43 0.49
CA PRO A 65 0.39 10.80 -0.21
C PRO A 65 0.51 10.64 -1.73
N THR A 66 1.68 10.94 -2.27
CA THR A 66 1.95 10.81 -3.72
C THR A 66 1.84 9.36 -4.17
N ALA A 67 2.35 8.43 -3.37
CA ALA A 67 2.25 7.00 -3.69
C ALA A 67 0.79 6.54 -3.71
N LEU A 68 0.00 6.98 -2.74
CA LEU A 68 -1.43 6.65 -2.68
C LEU A 68 -2.18 7.19 -3.89
N THR A 69 -1.99 8.46 -4.21
CA THR A 69 -2.65 9.10 -5.35
C THR A 69 -2.28 8.39 -6.66
N TYR A 70 -1.01 8.11 -6.85
CA TYR A 70 -0.54 7.44 -8.06
C TYR A 70 -1.07 6.02 -8.19
N LEU A 71 -1.11 5.28 -7.08
CA LEU A 71 -1.69 3.94 -7.08
C LEU A 71 -3.15 3.97 -7.53
N ILE A 72 -3.95 4.89 -6.98
CA ILE A 72 -5.36 5.00 -7.35
C ILE A 72 -5.50 5.28 -8.83
N ASP A 73 -4.66 6.17 -9.39
CA ASP A 73 -4.70 6.48 -10.81
C ASP A 73 -4.44 5.26 -11.70
N ILE A 74 -3.45 4.45 -11.34
CA ILE A 74 -3.16 3.26 -12.15
C ILE A 74 -4.22 2.16 -11.97
N LEU A 75 -4.95 2.15 -10.86
CA LEU A 75 -6.00 1.17 -10.63
C LEU A 75 -7.30 1.47 -11.36
N GLU A 76 -7.51 2.70 -11.82
CA GLU A 76 -8.74 3.07 -12.54
C GLU A 76 -9.00 2.19 -13.77
N ASN A 77 -7.95 1.78 -14.46
CA ASN A 77 -8.05 0.97 -15.66
C ASN A 77 -7.42 -0.42 -15.50
N ALA A 78 -7.15 -0.83 -14.27
CA ALA A 78 -6.51 -2.10 -14.00
C ALA A 78 -7.54 -3.24 -14.02
N LYS A 79 -7.14 -4.39 -14.56
CA LYS A 79 -7.97 -5.60 -14.51
C LYS A 79 -8.00 -6.20 -13.11
N ASP A 80 -6.86 -6.15 -12.43
CA ASP A 80 -6.70 -6.70 -11.10
C ASP A 80 -6.71 -5.56 -10.09
N LEU A 81 -7.48 -5.73 -9.02
CA LEU A 81 -7.58 -4.74 -7.95
C LEU A 81 -7.04 -5.36 -6.66
N PRO A 82 -6.45 -4.54 -5.76
CA PRO A 82 -6.01 -5.07 -4.48
C PRO A 82 -7.19 -5.55 -3.64
N SER A 83 -6.92 -6.53 -2.77
CA SER A 83 -7.94 -7.03 -1.83
C SER A 83 -8.31 -5.97 -0.81
N LEU A 84 -7.37 -5.10 -0.46
CA LEU A 84 -7.56 -4.05 0.52
C LEU A 84 -6.45 -3.02 0.36
N ILE A 85 -6.77 -1.76 0.53
CA ILE A 85 -5.78 -0.69 0.61
C ILE A 85 -5.82 -0.11 2.01
N ILE A 86 -4.70 -0.17 2.72
CA ILE A 86 -4.53 0.50 4.00
C ILE A 86 -3.79 1.79 3.71
N GLY A 87 -4.52 2.90 3.69
CA GLY A 87 -4.00 4.21 3.34
C GLY A 87 -3.85 5.10 4.56
N MET A 88 -2.64 5.21 5.06
CA MET A 88 -2.29 6.01 6.24
C MET A 88 -1.24 7.07 5.90
N PRO A 89 -1.41 7.84 4.81
CA PRO A 89 -0.44 8.88 4.49
C PRO A 89 -0.41 9.94 5.59
N VAL A 90 0.74 10.57 5.76
CA VAL A 90 0.98 11.57 6.78
C VAL A 90 1.76 12.75 6.20
N GLY A 91 1.53 13.94 6.73
CA GLY A 91 2.20 15.17 6.29
C GLY A 91 1.24 16.32 6.14
N PHE A 92 1.72 17.41 5.54
CA PHE A 92 0.93 18.64 5.37
C PHE A 92 0.41 18.83 3.95
N ILE A 93 1.08 18.27 2.95
CA ILE A 93 0.76 18.49 1.55
C ILE A 93 0.17 17.23 0.94
N GLY A 94 -1.04 17.34 0.40
CA GLY A 94 -1.66 16.27 -0.37
C GLY A 94 -2.24 15.12 0.44
N VAL A 95 -2.14 15.14 1.77
CA VAL A 95 -2.63 14.04 2.62
C VAL A 95 -4.14 13.90 2.52
N GLU A 96 -4.88 14.98 2.74
CA GLU A 96 -6.35 14.95 2.68
C GLU A 96 -6.84 14.64 1.28
N ASN A 97 -6.21 15.23 0.25
CA ASN A 97 -6.58 14.97 -1.13
C ASN A 97 -6.38 13.49 -1.50
N SER A 98 -5.28 12.89 -1.09
CA SER A 98 -5.02 11.47 -1.37
C SER A 98 -6.02 10.56 -0.66
N LYS A 99 -6.35 10.87 0.58
CA LYS A 99 -7.36 10.12 1.34
C LYS A 99 -8.75 10.25 0.75
N ASN A 100 -9.14 11.47 0.39
CA ASN A 100 -10.44 11.73 -0.24
C ASN A 100 -10.55 11.01 -1.58
N LYS A 101 -9.47 10.97 -2.34
CA LYS A 101 -9.42 10.23 -3.59
C LYS A 101 -9.65 8.73 -3.36
N LEU A 102 -9.02 8.16 -2.34
CA LEU A 102 -9.23 6.77 -1.98
C LEU A 102 -10.67 6.51 -1.52
N ILE A 103 -11.21 7.39 -0.67
CA ILE A 103 -12.59 7.27 -0.16
C ILE A 103 -13.62 7.35 -1.27
N SER A 104 -13.35 8.10 -2.33
CA SER A 104 -14.25 8.23 -3.47
C SER A 104 -14.25 7.01 -4.40
N THR A 105 -13.35 6.06 -4.20
CA THR A 105 -13.33 4.80 -4.95
C THR A 105 -14.23 3.76 -4.29
N ASP A 106 -14.53 2.69 -5.02
CA ASP A 106 -15.25 1.53 -4.47
C ASP A 106 -14.31 0.47 -3.89
N LEU A 107 -13.02 0.77 -3.82
CA LEU A 107 -12.02 -0.18 -3.34
C LEU A 107 -12.14 -0.43 -1.83
N PRO A 108 -12.01 -1.68 -1.38
CA PRO A 108 -11.93 -1.97 0.05
C PRO A 108 -10.75 -1.22 0.65
N ARG A 109 -10.99 -0.53 1.76
CA ARG A 109 -9.98 0.38 2.32
C ARG A 109 -10.09 0.53 3.82
N ILE A 110 -8.95 0.85 4.43
CA ILE A 110 -8.86 1.33 5.79
C ILE A 110 -8.11 2.66 5.73
N VAL A 111 -8.76 3.72 6.16
CA VAL A 111 -8.22 5.09 6.13
C VAL A 111 -8.48 5.76 7.46
N LEU A 112 -7.48 6.43 8.00
CA LEU A 112 -7.69 7.26 9.18
C LEU A 112 -8.16 8.64 8.74
N ASN A 113 -9.33 9.04 9.23
CA ASN A 113 -9.92 10.32 8.87
C ASN A 113 -9.17 11.45 9.58
N SER A 114 -8.49 12.27 8.88
CA SER A 114 -7.72 13.46 9.28
C SER A 114 -6.35 13.46 8.61
N THR A 115 -5.47 14.37 9.02
CA THR A 115 -4.08 14.39 8.54
C THR A 115 -3.19 13.38 9.27
N ARG A 116 -3.76 12.65 10.22
CA ARG A 116 -3.02 11.64 10.98
C ARG A 116 -2.81 10.37 10.16
N GLY A 117 -1.80 9.62 10.55
CA GLY A 117 -1.46 8.38 9.89
C GLY A 117 -0.03 7.98 10.22
N GLY A 118 0.65 7.44 9.20
CA GLY A 118 2.04 7.08 9.29
C GLY A 118 2.27 5.58 9.37
N ALA A 119 3.54 5.23 9.32
CA ALA A 119 3.99 3.84 9.22
C ALA A 119 3.54 3.00 10.43
N ALA A 120 3.61 3.56 11.63
CA ALA A 120 3.22 2.84 12.83
C ALA A 120 1.73 2.49 12.85
N MET A 121 0.88 3.40 12.42
CA MET A 121 -0.56 3.17 12.34
C MET A 121 -0.91 2.16 11.25
N ALA A 122 -0.23 2.24 10.11
CA ALA A 122 -0.40 1.27 9.03
C ALA A 122 0.00 -0.14 9.50
N ALA A 123 1.12 -0.27 10.18
CA ALA A 123 1.57 -1.54 10.73
C ALA A 123 0.59 -2.08 11.77
N ALA A 124 0.06 -1.23 12.63
CA ALA A 124 -0.94 -1.63 13.63
C ALA A 124 -2.20 -2.17 12.97
N ALA A 125 -2.68 -1.53 11.91
CA ALA A 125 -3.86 -1.99 11.18
C ALA A 125 -3.63 -3.38 10.56
N VAL A 126 -2.49 -3.57 9.90
CA VAL A 126 -2.14 -4.87 9.30
C VAL A 126 -2.04 -5.95 10.37
N ASN A 127 -1.34 -5.67 11.45
CA ASN A 127 -1.12 -6.66 12.51
C ASN A 127 -2.44 -7.01 13.22
N ALA A 128 -3.36 -6.06 13.36
CA ALA A 128 -4.69 -6.34 13.90
C ALA A 128 -5.45 -7.33 13.01
N LEU A 129 -5.41 -7.14 11.69
CA LEU A 129 -6.04 -8.06 10.75
C LEU A 129 -5.40 -9.45 10.79
N LEU A 130 -4.08 -9.50 10.89
CA LEU A 130 -3.38 -10.78 10.96
C LEU A 130 -3.72 -11.56 12.24
N ARG A 131 -3.92 -10.86 13.35
CA ARG A 131 -4.32 -11.51 14.61
C ARG A 131 -5.69 -12.16 14.50
N GLU A 132 -6.62 -11.55 13.77
CA GLU A 132 -7.95 -12.10 13.58
C GLU A 132 -7.95 -13.39 12.75
N THR A 133 -6.89 -13.65 11.99
CA THR A 133 -6.79 -14.84 11.12
C THR A 133 -6.02 -15.99 11.77
N ILE A 134 -5.52 -15.80 12.97
CA ILE A 134 -4.73 -16.82 13.68
C ILE A 134 -5.62 -17.75 14.52
#